data_33d2ee84579213ba225614290ded8335
#
_entry.id   33d2ee84579213ba225614290ded8335
#
_cell.length_a   1.000
_cell.length_b   1.000
_cell.length_c   1.000
_cell.angle_alpha   90.00
_cell.angle_beta   90.00
_cell.angle_gamma   90.00
#
_symmetry.space_group_name_H-M   'P 1'
#
loop_
_entity.id
_entity.type
_entity.pdbx_description
1 polymer ?
#
loop_
_entity_poly.entity_id
_entity_poly.type
_entity_poly.pdbx_seq_one_letter_code
_entity_poly.pdbx_strand_id
1 'polypeptide(L)'
;QKPTCVLEAEREFYEKYNANPLRGLYELGEAATEKYEEARETVRGFINAKEAAEIIFVRNATEGLNLVAYSFGSLVLKPGDEILVSIMEHHSNLLPWQQAAARTGAVVKYLECTEDGKYTEEAFKEALSDRTKIVAMTQVSNVLGCKNDIKHFAQIAHESGAYFVADGAQSV
;
A
#
# COMPACT_ATOMS: atom_id res chain seq x y z
N GLN A 1 11.42 -1.45 -19.95
CA GLN A 1 12.89 -1.23 -19.87
C GLN A 1 13.18 -0.40 -18.61
N LYS A 2 14.28 -0.69 -17.93
CA LYS A 2 14.72 0.10 -16.76
C LYS A 2 15.52 1.30 -17.24
N PRO A 3 15.41 2.47 -16.55
CA PRO A 3 16.28 3.62 -16.81
C PRO A 3 17.76 3.27 -16.60
N THR A 4 18.65 3.89 -17.39
CA THR A 4 20.10 3.65 -17.30
C THR A 4 20.64 3.95 -15.90
N CYS A 5 20.21 5.05 -15.28
CA CYS A 5 20.63 5.42 -13.93
C CYS A 5 20.28 4.35 -12.87
N VAL A 6 19.19 3.61 -13.04
CA VAL A 6 18.83 2.49 -12.14
C VAL A 6 19.81 1.33 -12.33
N LEU A 7 20.13 0.99 -13.58
CA LEU A 7 21.07 -0.10 -13.88
C LEU A 7 22.48 0.22 -13.40
N GLU A 8 22.90 1.49 -13.55
CA GLU A 8 24.19 1.96 -13.07
C GLU A 8 24.27 1.95 -11.53
N ALA A 9 23.24 2.38 -10.85
CA ALA A 9 23.18 2.37 -9.38
C ALA A 9 23.21 0.93 -8.83
N GLU A 10 22.48 0.01 -9.46
CA GLU A 10 22.48 -1.40 -9.09
C GLU A 10 23.87 -2.03 -9.29
N ARG A 11 24.50 -1.77 -10.45
CA ARG A 11 25.87 -2.21 -10.73
C ARG A 11 26.86 -1.65 -9.72
N GLU A 12 26.81 -0.35 -9.44
CA GLU A 12 27.70 0.29 -8.47
C GLU A 12 27.57 -0.33 -7.08
N PHE A 13 26.34 -0.62 -6.66
CA PHE A 13 26.10 -1.28 -5.38
C PHE A 13 26.78 -2.64 -5.33
N TYR A 14 26.60 -3.49 -6.35
CA TYR A 14 27.23 -4.81 -6.40
C TYR A 14 28.77 -4.75 -6.47
N GLU A 15 29.33 -3.75 -7.16
CA GLU A 15 30.79 -3.62 -7.32
C GLU A 15 31.48 -3.03 -6.07
N LYS A 16 30.80 -2.13 -5.30
CA LYS A 16 31.44 -1.34 -4.25
C LYS A 16 30.90 -1.58 -2.84
N TYR A 17 29.62 -1.89 -2.67
CA TYR A 17 28.94 -1.85 -1.38
C TYR A 17 28.21 -3.14 -0.99
N ASN A 18 28.34 -4.18 -1.80
CA ASN A 18 27.58 -5.43 -1.60
C ASN A 18 28.00 -6.15 -0.33
N ALA A 19 27.30 -5.85 0.75
CA ALA A 19 27.45 -6.46 2.06
C ALA A 19 26.09 -6.57 2.76
N ASN A 20 26.03 -7.31 3.89
CA ASN A 20 24.83 -7.40 4.70
C ASN A 20 24.55 -6.07 5.43
N PRO A 21 23.50 -5.32 5.07
CA PRO A 21 23.11 -4.15 5.83
C PRO A 21 22.64 -4.54 7.24
N LEU A 22 22.71 -3.60 8.19
CA LEU A 22 22.24 -3.71 9.58
C LEU A 22 22.97 -4.74 10.47
N ARG A 23 24.03 -5.38 9.99
CA ARG A 23 24.83 -6.37 10.74
C ARG A 23 26.32 -6.13 10.71
N GLY A 24 26.78 -5.02 10.16
CA GLY A 24 28.19 -4.76 9.96
C GLY A 24 28.83 -4.07 11.15
N LEU A 25 29.85 -4.72 11.74
CA LEU A 25 30.88 -4.08 12.51
C LEU A 25 32.15 -3.90 11.64
N TYR A 26 31.98 -3.83 10.32
CA TYR A 26 33.03 -3.69 9.33
C TYR A 26 32.61 -2.69 8.25
N GLU A 27 33.58 -2.02 7.67
CA GLU A 27 33.40 -0.85 6.78
C GLU A 27 32.38 -1.05 5.66
N LEU A 28 32.43 -2.20 4.94
CA LEU A 28 31.46 -2.48 3.88
C LEU A 28 30.04 -2.69 4.40
N GLY A 29 29.87 -3.27 5.57
CA GLY A 29 28.55 -3.45 6.18
C GLY A 29 27.94 -2.14 6.67
N GLU A 30 28.77 -1.23 7.17
CA GLU A 30 28.36 0.13 7.53
C GLU A 30 27.97 0.92 6.27
N ALA A 31 28.77 0.89 5.21
CA ALA A 31 28.48 1.54 3.94
C ALA A 31 27.19 1.02 3.29
N ALA A 32 26.95 -0.31 3.31
CA ALA A 32 25.71 -0.89 2.82
C ALA A 32 24.49 -0.45 3.64
N THR A 33 24.64 -0.34 4.96
CA THR A 33 23.59 0.15 5.87
C THR A 33 23.26 1.61 5.59
N GLU A 34 24.28 2.45 5.46
CA GLU A 34 24.11 3.87 5.16
C GLU A 34 23.34 4.06 3.85
N LYS A 35 23.73 3.37 2.77
CA LYS A 35 23.04 3.43 1.48
C LYS A 35 21.59 2.96 1.56
N TYR A 36 21.32 1.94 2.35
CA TYR A 36 19.95 1.44 2.54
C TYR A 36 19.06 2.45 3.28
N GLU A 37 19.58 3.10 4.33
CA GLU A 37 18.84 4.10 5.09
C GLU A 37 18.71 5.44 4.34
N GLU A 38 19.72 5.85 3.54
CA GLU A 38 19.60 6.97 2.61
C GLU A 38 18.48 6.77 1.59
N ALA A 39 18.35 5.56 1.03
CA ALA A 39 17.26 5.23 0.11
C ALA A 39 15.91 5.29 0.82
N ARG A 40 15.82 4.81 2.07
CA ARG A 40 14.62 4.89 2.90
C ARG A 40 14.19 6.34 3.12
N GLU A 41 15.12 7.21 3.48
CA GLU A 41 14.86 8.64 3.71
C GLU A 41 14.43 9.34 2.41
N THR A 42 15.02 8.98 1.27
CA THR A 42 14.62 9.50 -0.04
C THR A 42 13.16 9.14 -0.36
N VAL A 43 12.77 7.88 -0.14
CA VAL A 43 11.37 7.43 -0.33
C VAL A 43 10.45 8.11 0.67
N ARG A 44 10.85 8.23 1.95
CA ARG A 44 10.09 8.97 2.96
C ARG A 44 9.74 10.38 2.48
N GLY A 45 10.75 11.12 2.00
CA GLY A 45 10.55 12.47 1.50
C GLY A 45 9.64 12.51 0.26
N PHE A 46 9.80 11.56 -0.65
CA PHE A 46 9.02 11.48 -1.88
C PHE A 46 7.52 11.26 -1.63
N ILE A 47 7.17 10.35 -0.72
CA ILE A 47 5.75 10.08 -0.39
C ILE A 47 5.22 10.93 0.77
N ASN A 48 6.04 11.88 1.28
CA ASN A 48 5.70 12.76 2.40
C ASN A 48 5.31 11.99 3.68
N ALA A 49 5.97 10.87 3.94
CA ALA A 49 5.82 10.16 5.21
C ALA A 49 6.49 10.95 6.34
N LYS A 50 5.96 10.83 7.55
CA LYS A 50 6.44 11.59 8.72
C LYS A 50 7.80 11.08 9.19
N GLU A 51 7.97 9.77 9.26
CA GLU A 51 9.16 9.11 9.80
C GLU A 51 9.69 8.05 8.84
N ALA A 52 11.01 7.86 8.80
CA ALA A 52 11.64 6.82 7.97
C ALA A 52 11.16 5.40 8.36
N ALA A 53 10.80 5.18 9.62
CA ALA A 53 10.26 3.91 10.11
C ALA A 53 8.92 3.51 9.45
N GLU A 54 8.21 4.45 8.83
CA GLU A 54 6.98 4.18 8.07
C GLU A 54 7.26 3.54 6.71
N ILE A 55 8.52 3.56 6.25
CA ILE A 55 8.93 3.00 4.96
C ILE A 55 9.39 1.56 5.14
N ILE A 56 8.70 0.65 4.51
CA ILE A 56 9.03 -0.79 4.50
C ILE A 56 9.29 -1.23 3.06
N PHE A 57 10.53 -1.59 2.76
CA PHE A 57 10.87 -2.13 1.45
C PHE A 57 10.43 -3.59 1.32
N VAL A 58 9.73 -3.88 0.24
CA VAL A 58 9.24 -5.21 -0.14
C VAL A 58 9.56 -5.47 -1.61
N ARG A 59 9.42 -6.71 -2.05
CA ARG A 59 9.78 -7.10 -3.42
C ARG A 59 8.85 -6.52 -4.49
N ASN A 60 7.60 -6.26 -4.15
CA ASN A 60 6.58 -5.72 -5.06
C ASN A 60 5.32 -5.31 -4.28
N ALA A 61 4.38 -4.63 -4.96
CA ALA A 61 3.11 -4.20 -4.38
C ALA A 61 2.27 -5.38 -3.84
N THR A 62 2.30 -6.53 -4.49
CA THR A 62 1.57 -7.73 -4.01
C THR A 62 2.05 -8.14 -2.61
N GLU A 63 3.37 -8.18 -2.38
CA GLU A 63 3.91 -8.48 -1.05
C GLU A 63 3.53 -7.42 -0.03
N GLY A 64 3.62 -6.14 -0.39
CA GLY A 64 3.24 -5.02 0.48
C GLY A 64 1.78 -5.08 0.91
N LEU A 65 0.86 -5.26 -0.03
CA LEU A 65 -0.58 -5.35 0.25
C LEU A 65 -0.93 -6.60 1.08
N ASN A 66 -0.29 -7.75 0.80
CA ASN A 66 -0.44 -8.94 1.63
C ASN A 66 0.09 -8.72 3.06
N LEU A 67 1.24 -8.06 3.19
CA LEU A 67 1.82 -7.72 4.50
C LEU A 67 0.86 -6.87 5.32
N VAL A 68 0.30 -5.81 4.73
CA VAL A 68 -0.68 -4.94 5.39
C VAL A 68 -1.94 -5.72 5.77
N ALA A 69 -2.53 -6.48 4.85
CA ALA A 69 -3.75 -7.24 5.13
C ALA A 69 -3.54 -8.35 6.17
N TYR A 70 -2.36 -8.98 6.18
CA TYR A 70 -2.03 -10.02 7.15
C TYR A 70 -1.73 -9.45 8.53
N SER A 71 -0.86 -8.45 8.64
CA SER A 71 -0.42 -7.88 9.92
C SER A 71 -1.44 -6.89 10.47
N PHE A 72 -1.64 -5.77 9.78
CA PHE A 72 -2.53 -4.70 10.23
C PHE A 72 -4.00 -5.14 10.25
N GLY A 73 -4.46 -5.85 9.20
CA GLY A 73 -5.80 -6.42 9.18
C GLY A 73 -6.08 -7.32 10.38
N SER A 74 -5.13 -8.19 10.75
CA SER A 74 -5.28 -9.05 11.94
C SER A 74 -5.26 -8.29 13.26
N LEU A 75 -4.64 -7.11 13.30
CA LEU A 75 -4.58 -6.26 14.48
C LEU A 75 -5.90 -5.51 14.72
N VAL A 76 -6.53 -5.00 13.65
CA VAL A 76 -7.66 -4.07 13.77
C VAL A 76 -9.02 -4.71 13.54
N LEU A 77 -9.10 -5.80 12.76
CA LEU A 77 -10.38 -6.43 12.40
C LEU A 77 -10.87 -7.40 13.47
N LYS A 78 -12.17 -7.36 13.69
CA LYS A 78 -12.91 -8.27 14.59
C LYS A 78 -14.08 -8.91 13.82
N PRO A 79 -14.67 -10.00 14.33
CA PRO A 79 -15.85 -10.59 13.73
C PRO A 79 -16.98 -9.58 13.56
N GLY A 80 -17.52 -9.50 12.34
CA GLY A 80 -18.58 -8.58 11.96
C GLY A 80 -18.13 -7.19 11.52
N ASP A 81 -16.83 -6.84 11.63
CA ASP A 81 -16.28 -5.64 11.02
C ASP A 81 -16.33 -5.73 9.49
N GLU A 82 -16.29 -4.59 8.81
CA GLU A 82 -16.39 -4.51 7.37
C GLU A 82 -15.09 -3.99 6.75
N ILE A 83 -14.73 -4.58 5.61
CA ILE A 83 -13.64 -4.12 4.73
C ILE A 83 -14.31 -3.69 3.43
N LEU A 84 -14.25 -2.40 3.10
CA LEU A 84 -14.78 -1.86 1.85
C LEU A 84 -13.67 -1.87 0.80
N VAL A 85 -13.88 -2.63 -0.29
CA VAL A 85 -12.92 -2.78 -1.39
C VAL A 85 -13.56 -2.29 -2.68
N SER A 86 -12.85 -1.50 -3.48
CA SER A 86 -13.39 -1.10 -4.77
C SER A 86 -13.40 -2.27 -5.76
N ILE A 87 -14.37 -2.30 -6.68
CA ILE A 87 -14.43 -3.38 -7.69
C ILE A 87 -13.34 -3.28 -8.75
N MET A 88 -12.63 -2.15 -8.84
CA MET A 88 -11.54 -1.94 -9.80
C MET A 88 -10.19 -2.48 -9.33
N GLU A 89 -10.14 -3.10 -8.15
CA GLU A 89 -8.87 -3.51 -7.56
C GLU A 89 -8.18 -4.60 -8.38
N HIS A 90 -6.87 -4.47 -8.48
CA HIS A 90 -6.05 -5.60 -8.89
C HIS A 90 -6.18 -6.74 -7.85
N HIS A 91 -6.06 -7.98 -8.27
CA HIS A 91 -6.14 -9.15 -7.37
C HIS A 91 -5.22 -9.03 -6.14
N SER A 92 -4.07 -8.36 -6.28
CA SER A 92 -3.15 -8.11 -5.14
C SER A 92 -3.72 -7.21 -4.05
N ASN A 93 -4.74 -6.38 -4.36
CA ASN A 93 -5.46 -5.56 -3.38
C ASN A 93 -6.91 -6.05 -3.14
N LEU A 94 -7.27 -7.21 -3.61
CA LEU A 94 -8.56 -7.84 -3.39
C LEU A 94 -8.42 -9.11 -2.55
N LEU A 95 -7.63 -10.08 -3.03
CA LEU A 95 -7.52 -11.40 -2.40
C LEU A 95 -6.97 -11.36 -0.97
N PRO A 96 -5.98 -10.52 -0.63
CA PRO A 96 -5.50 -10.41 0.75
C PRO A 96 -6.59 -9.98 1.73
N TRP A 97 -7.51 -9.10 1.33
CA TRP A 97 -8.62 -8.66 2.16
C TRP A 97 -9.68 -9.75 2.34
N GLN A 98 -9.95 -10.55 1.32
CA GLN A 98 -10.81 -11.73 1.45
C GLN A 98 -10.20 -12.74 2.45
N GLN A 99 -8.89 -12.96 2.39
CA GLN A 99 -8.18 -13.81 3.33
C GLN A 99 -8.17 -13.23 4.76
N ALA A 100 -7.99 -11.91 4.89
CA ALA A 100 -8.09 -11.24 6.18
C ALA A 100 -9.49 -11.39 6.79
N ALA A 101 -10.53 -11.17 6.00
CA ALA A 101 -11.91 -11.36 6.41
C ALA A 101 -12.19 -12.80 6.88
N ALA A 102 -11.74 -13.80 6.11
CA ALA A 102 -11.90 -15.21 6.47
C ALA A 102 -11.20 -15.57 7.80
N ARG A 103 -10.03 -14.98 8.08
CA ARG A 103 -9.30 -15.21 9.34
C ARG A 103 -9.90 -14.53 10.55
N THR A 104 -10.44 -13.32 10.37
CA THR A 104 -10.90 -12.46 11.47
C THR A 104 -12.40 -12.55 11.72
N GLY A 105 -13.18 -13.13 10.80
CA GLY A 105 -14.63 -13.12 10.82
C GLY A 105 -15.22 -11.78 10.35
N ALA A 106 -14.43 -10.90 9.74
CA ALA A 106 -14.90 -9.69 9.10
C ALA A 106 -15.58 -10.00 7.76
N VAL A 107 -16.24 -9.00 7.17
CA VAL A 107 -17.00 -9.11 5.92
C VAL A 107 -16.39 -8.17 4.88
N VAL A 108 -16.15 -8.67 3.67
CA VAL A 108 -15.74 -7.81 2.53
C VAL A 108 -17.01 -7.27 1.86
N LYS A 109 -17.08 -5.95 1.73
CA LYS A 109 -18.08 -5.23 0.93
C LYS A 109 -17.39 -4.66 -0.31
N TYR A 110 -18.14 -4.55 -1.38
CA TYR A 110 -17.62 -4.03 -2.64
C TYR A 110 -18.26 -2.69 -2.97
N LEU A 111 -17.41 -1.72 -3.31
CA LEU A 111 -17.84 -0.43 -3.82
C LEU A 111 -17.97 -0.53 -5.34
N GLU A 112 -19.17 -0.40 -5.83
CA GLU A 112 -19.48 -0.38 -7.27
C GLU A 112 -19.07 0.94 -7.91
N CYS A 113 -18.64 0.90 -9.16
CA CYS A 113 -18.37 2.09 -9.97
C CYS A 113 -19.51 2.34 -10.96
N THR A 114 -19.56 3.55 -11.49
CA THR A 114 -20.44 3.92 -12.61
C THR A 114 -19.97 3.24 -13.92
N GLU A 115 -20.82 3.25 -14.96
CA GLU A 115 -20.48 2.67 -16.27
C GLU A 115 -19.21 3.27 -16.90
N ASP A 116 -18.90 4.53 -16.60
CA ASP A 116 -17.68 5.21 -17.04
C ASP A 116 -16.49 5.03 -16.08
N GLY A 117 -16.60 4.11 -15.13
CA GLY A 117 -15.51 3.72 -14.25
C GLY A 117 -15.16 4.74 -13.17
N LYS A 118 -16.13 5.47 -12.64
CA LYS A 118 -15.93 6.45 -11.58
C LYS A 118 -16.63 6.04 -10.29
N TYR A 119 -16.11 6.52 -9.18
CA TYR A 119 -16.75 6.44 -7.87
C TYR A 119 -17.33 7.81 -7.52
N THR A 120 -18.57 7.84 -7.07
CA THR A 120 -19.20 9.06 -6.55
C THR A 120 -19.05 9.13 -5.03
N GLU A 121 -19.05 10.35 -4.50
CA GLU A 121 -18.99 10.57 -3.04
C GLU A 121 -20.23 9.95 -2.35
N GLU A 122 -21.39 10.07 -2.98
CA GLU A 122 -22.65 9.54 -2.46
C GLU A 122 -22.58 8.02 -2.31
N ALA A 123 -22.20 7.29 -3.38
CA ALA A 123 -22.08 5.84 -3.35
C ALA A 123 -21.01 5.38 -2.33
N PHE A 124 -19.91 6.13 -2.21
CA PHE A 124 -18.89 5.84 -1.23
C PHE A 124 -19.41 5.99 0.20
N LYS A 125 -20.10 7.10 0.51
CA LYS A 125 -20.71 7.33 1.83
C LYS A 125 -21.79 6.31 2.17
N GLU A 126 -22.61 5.92 1.21
CA GLU A 126 -23.63 4.88 1.40
C GLU A 126 -23.03 3.49 1.66
N ALA A 127 -21.84 3.21 1.10
CA ALA A 127 -21.15 1.95 1.32
C ALA A 127 -20.48 1.86 2.70
N LEU A 128 -20.17 2.98 3.34
CA LEU A 128 -19.59 3.05 4.69
C LEU A 128 -20.67 2.76 5.76
N SER A 129 -20.22 2.17 6.86
CA SER A 129 -21.03 1.98 8.07
C SER A 129 -20.16 2.11 9.32
N ASP A 130 -20.75 2.14 10.50
CA ASP A 130 -20.02 2.13 11.79
C ASP A 130 -19.11 0.91 11.98
N ARG A 131 -19.36 -0.16 11.19
CA ARG A 131 -18.56 -1.37 11.19
C ARG A 131 -17.42 -1.34 10.18
N THR A 132 -17.39 -0.39 9.25
CA THR A 132 -16.31 -0.26 8.28
C THR A 132 -15.01 0.14 9.01
N LYS A 133 -14.00 -0.74 8.97
CA LYS A 133 -12.70 -0.51 9.62
C LYS A 133 -11.59 -0.24 8.63
N ILE A 134 -11.69 -0.81 7.44
CA ILE A 134 -10.69 -0.66 6.39
C ILE A 134 -11.39 -0.36 5.08
N VAL A 135 -10.87 0.62 4.35
CA VAL A 135 -11.17 0.89 2.94
C VAL A 135 -9.92 0.60 2.13
N ALA A 136 -10.02 -0.22 1.08
CA ALA A 136 -8.94 -0.51 0.16
C ALA A 136 -9.31 -0.04 -1.25
N MET A 137 -8.51 0.89 -1.83
CA MET A 137 -8.80 1.50 -3.13
C MET A 137 -7.54 1.78 -3.93
N THR A 138 -7.56 1.42 -5.21
CA THR A 138 -6.48 1.79 -6.15
C THR A 138 -6.56 3.27 -6.52
N GLN A 139 -5.39 3.92 -6.62
CA GLN A 139 -5.33 5.29 -7.11
C GLN A 139 -5.51 5.38 -8.62
N VAL A 140 -4.88 4.45 -9.37
CA VAL A 140 -5.03 4.36 -10.83
C VAL A 140 -5.30 2.90 -11.19
N SER A 141 -6.42 2.65 -11.87
CA SER A 141 -6.77 1.30 -12.32
C SER A 141 -5.77 0.79 -13.36
N ASN A 142 -5.23 -0.39 -13.15
CA ASN A 142 -4.34 -1.06 -14.12
C ASN A 142 -5.07 -1.53 -15.39
N VAL A 143 -6.39 -1.62 -15.35
CA VAL A 143 -7.24 -2.06 -16.49
C VAL A 143 -7.83 -0.86 -17.21
N LEU A 144 -8.50 0.03 -16.48
CA LEU A 144 -9.25 1.15 -17.06
C LEU A 144 -8.39 2.41 -17.24
N GLY A 145 -7.27 2.53 -16.51
CA GLY A 145 -6.43 3.73 -16.50
C GLY A 145 -7.08 4.96 -15.86
N CYS A 146 -8.28 4.83 -15.30
CA CYS A 146 -8.93 5.91 -14.58
C CYS A 146 -8.23 6.19 -13.25
N LYS A 147 -8.16 7.47 -12.90
CA LYS A 147 -7.59 7.96 -11.65
C LYS A 147 -8.69 8.28 -10.65
N ASN A 148 -8.58 7.70 -9.46
CA ASN A 148 -9.46 7.97 -8.33
C ASN A 148 -8.87 9.07 -7.44
N ASP A 149 -9.71 9.95 -6.91
CA ASP A 149 -9.32 10.95 -5.91
C ASP A 149 -9.21 10.31 -4.53
N ILE A 150 -8.14 9.51 -4.35
CA ILE A 150 -7.91 8.80 -3.09
C ILE A 150 -7.73 9.74 -1.90
N LYS A 151 -7.29 10.98 -2.12
CA LYS A 151 -7.17 11.97 -1.05
C LYS A 151 -8.54 12.31 -0.47
N HIS A 152 -9.50 12.57 -1.35
CA HIS A 152 -10.86 12.88 -0.96
C HIS A 152 -11.55 11.69 -0.29
N PHE A 153 -11.46 10.49 -0.88
CA PHE A 153 -12.05 9.28 -0.30
C PHE A 153 -11.39 8.87 1.02
N ALA A 154 -10.08 9.06 1.17
CA ALA A 154 -9.39 8.82 2.43
C ALA A 154 -9.87 9.76 3.54
N GLN A 155 -10.12 11.03 3.21
CA GLN A 155 -10.67 11.97 4.18
C GLN A 155 -12.05 11.49 4.69
N ILE A 156 -12.95 11.13 3.79
CA ILE A 156 -14.30 10.62 4.17
C ILE A 156 -14.19 9.34 5.01
N ALA A 157 -13.31 8.42 4.62
CA ALA A 157 -13.07 7.18 5.38
C ALA A 157 -12.57 7.49 6.81
N HIS A 158 -11.62 8.41 6.95
CA HIS A 158 -11.09 8.82 8.26
C HIS A 158 -12.15 9.49 9.13
N GLU A 159 -13.00 10.34 8.55
CA GLU A 159 -14.14 10.96 9.26
C GLU A 159 -15.13 9.92 9.79
N SER A 160 -15.24 8.77 9.11
CA SER A 160 -16.05 7.63 9.53
C SER A 160 -15.30 6.68 10.49
N GLY A 161 -14.05 6.97 10.85
CA GLY A 161 -13.23 6.16 11.74
C GLY A 161 -12.58 4.92 11.08
N ALA A 162 -12.62 4.84 9.75
CA ALA A 162 -11.99 3.75 8.99
C ALA A 162 -10.56 4.12 8.55
N TYR A 163 -9.69 3.11 8.48
CA TYR A 163 -8.38 3.24 7.86
C TYR A 163 -8.49 3.16 6.33
N PHE A 164 -7.63 3.88 5.63
CA PHE A 164 -7.59 3.88 4.17
C PHE A 164 -6.28 3.29 3.66
N VAL A 165 -6.36 2.27 2.82
CA VAL A 165 -5.23 1.62 2.16
C VAL A 165 -5.26 1.96 0.68
N ALA A 166 -4.30 2.75 0.23
CA ALA A 166 -4.17 3.14 -1.16
C ALA A 166 -3.21 2.20 -1.91
N ASP A 167 -3.69 1.55 -2.98
CA ASP A 167 -2.81 0.88 -3.93
C ASP A 167 -2.28 1.90 -4.95
N GLY A 168 -0.99 2.23 -4.81
CA GLY A 168 -0.28 3.17 -5.67
C GLY A 168 0.55 2.51 -6.79
N ALA A 169 0.38 1.21 -7.06
CA ALA A 169 1.23 0.47 -7.99
C ALA A 169 1.31 1.06 -9.41
N GLN A 170 0.29 1.80 -9.85
CA GLN A 170 0.22 2.46 -11.16
C GLN A 170 0.39 3.98 -11.09
N SER A 171 0.68 4.58 -9.93
CA SER A 171 0.57 6.02 -9.74
C SER A 171 1.76 6.66 -9.02
N VAL A 172 2.76 5.89 -8.62
CA VAL A 172 3.99 6.33 -7.94
C VAL A 172 5.18 6.24 -8.88
#